data_d7ef18ac9822384eaf6c165fe4efa771
#
_entry.id   d7ef18ac9822384eaf6c165fe4efa771
#
_cell.length_a   1.000
_cell.length_b   1.000
_cell.length_c   1.000
_cell.angle_alpha   90.00
_cell.angle_beta   90.00
_cell.angle_gamma   90.00
#
_symmetry.space_group_name_H-M   'P 1'
#
loop_
_entity.id
_entity.type
_entity.pdbx_description
1 polymer ?
#
loop_
_entity_poly.entity_id
_entity_poly.type
_entity_poly.pdbx_seq_one_letter_code
_entity_poly.pdbx_strand_id
1 'polypeptide(L)'
;VTSNEQDLETTSSSGETSAIASYENNFKKGDVYLTGNDVVVNDIIDGNLFVFANSVTINSQIGGDAFILAGTVNVGEQGYIFSNLFTCAQNVNISGVVYDLYTTAQTVSINGYVYRDIHVGTNILNINGTIGRNAFVGANQINFAQPSEQNSEEQQVTSQGIINGDLNYSAPNEISIPEGSVSGSANYSKSTEKSSLNIKDYMISLGGFVSTAIIIWLLCLWITPKFLSNTTNIISKKLLSVIGYGLLTPIVIAVAFVILLILGITSKIALLGLSLLLLLLAISSSIFVITINRLICQKFKIEKTIGIFGMLILS
;
A
#
# COMPACT_ATOMS: atom_id res chain seq x y z
N VAL A 1 -8.41 -64.76 -52.94
CA VAL A 1 -7.20 -63.99 -52.60
C VAL A 1 -7.63 -62.95 -51.55
N THR A 2 -7.38 -63.30 -50.30
CA THR A 2 -7.74 -62.51 -49.11
C THR A 2 -6.48 -61.77 -48.65
N SER A 3 -6.55 -60.43 -48.58
CA SER A 3 -5.56 -59.60 -48.00
C SER A 3 -5.82 -59.39 -46.52
N ASN A 4 -4.88 -59.78 -45.66
CA ASN A 4 -4.86 -59.43 -44.25
C ASN A 4 -4.44 -57.98 -44.07
N GLU A 5 -5.29 -57.19 -43.48
CA GLU A 5 -4.94 -55.94 -42.81
C GLU A 5 -4.45 -56.26 -41.41
N GLN A 6 -3.18 -55.94 -41.14
CA GLN A 6 -2.64 -55.95 -39.78
C GLN A 6 -2.89 -54.56 -39.17
N ASP A 7 -3.62 -54.54 -38.09
CA ASP A 7 -3.79 -53.38 -37.19
C ASP A 7 -2.44 -52.96 -36.63
N LEU A 8 -2.00 -51.75 -36.99
CA LEU A 8 -0.93 -51.03 -36.32
C LEU A 8 -1.55 -50.31 -35.12
N GLU A 9 -1.41 -50.88 -33.95
CA GLU A 9 -1.65 -50.17 -32.70
C GLU A 9 -0.69 -48.95 -32.58
N THR A 10 -1.19 -47.79 -32.80
CA THR A 10 -0.53 -46.53 -32.42
C THR A 10 -0.64 -46.36 -30.93
N THR A 11 0.40 -46.73 -30.20
CA THR A 11 0.61 -46.23 -28.83
C THR A 11 0.95 -44.76 -28.90
N SER A 12 -0.07 -43.90 -28.91
CA SER A 12 0.08 -42.45 -28.74
C SER A 12 0.48 -42.15 -27.29
N SER A 13 1.60 -41.52 -27.14
CA SER A 13 2.13 -41.04 -25.88
C SER A 13 1.18 -40.06 -25.23
N SER A 14 0.38 -40.51 -24.28
CA SER A 14 -0.49 -39.67 -23.45
C SER A 14 0.27 -38.73 -22.49
N GLY A 15 1.61 -38.83 -22.44
CA GLY A 15 2.44 -38.01 -21.59
C GLY A 15 2.74 -36.60 -22.11
N GLU A 16 2.99 -36.47 -23.41
CA GLU A 16 3.30 -35.15 -24.00
C GLU A 16 2.09 -34.23 -24.11
N THR A 17 0.91 -34.77 -24.43
CA THR A 17 -0.31 -33.97 -24.53
C THR A 17 -0.79 -33.44 -23.18
N SER A 18 -0.61 -34.21 -22.10
CA SER A 18 -0.96 -33.76 -20.74
C SER A 18 0.01 -32.72 -20.22
N ALA A 19 1.30 -32.79 -20.57
CA ALA A 19 2.30 -31.78 -20.19
C ALA A 19 2.05 -30.44 -20.91
N ILE A 20 1.70 -30.47 -22.21
CA ILE A 20 1.37 -29.27 -22.97
C ILE A 20 0.05 -28.64 -22.48
N ALA A 21 -0.96 -29.47 -22.19
CA ALA A 21 -2.23 -28.97 -21.66
C ALA A 21 -2.08 -28.37 -20.25
N SER A 22 -1.19 -28.90 -19.41
CA SER A 22 -0.91 -28.32 -18.09
C SER A 22 -0.12 -27.01 -18.21
N TYR A 23 0.73 -26.86 -19.22
CA TYR A 23 1.49 -25.63 -19.45
C TYR A 23 0.59 -24.49 -19.98
N GLU A 24 -0.34 -24.79 -20.88
CA GLU A 24 -1.31 -23.81 -21.39
C GLU A 24 -2.29 -23.33 -20.30
N ASN A 25 -2.64 -24.18 -19.34
CA ASN A 25 -3.50 -23.83 -18.22
C ASN A 25 -2.81 -22.93 -17.16
N ASN A 26 -1.49 -22.84 -17.15
CA ASN A 26 -0.69 -22.07 -16.20
C ASN A 26 -0.23 -20.72 -16.76
N PHE A 27 -0.75 -20.28 -17.90
CA PHE A 27 -0.40 -19.00 -18.53
C PHE A 27 -1.61 -18.06 -18.52
N LYS A 28 -1.45 -16.88 -17.92
CA LYS A 28 -2.43 -15.80 -17.87
C LYS A 28 -1.99 -14.67 -18.79
N LYS A 29 -2.76 -14.41 -19.82
CA LYS A 29 -2.49 -13.30 -20.75
C LYS A 29 -3.12 -12.01 -20.24
N GLY A 30 -2.31 -10.93 -20.22
CA GLY A 30 -2.72 -9.60 -19.77
C GLY A 30 -2.70 -9.43 -18.25
N ASP A 31 -3.31 -8.35 -17.79
CA ASP A 31 -3.28 -7.97 -16.38
C ASP A 31 -4.16 -8.86 -15.52
N VAL A 32 -3.68 -9.22 -14.32
CA VAL A 32 -4.37 -10.09 -13.38
C VAL A 32 -4.63 -9.36 -12.06
N TYR A 33 -5.86 -9.45 -11.57
CA TYR A 33 -6.32 -8.82 -10.33
C TYR A 33 -6.76 -9.91 -9.35
N LEU A 34 -6.11 -9.99 -8.19
CA LEU A 34 -6.37 -11.00 -7.17
C LEU A 34 -6.69 -10.37 -5.83
N THR A 35 -7.66 -10.95 -5.13
CA THR A 35 -7.97 -10.58 -3.74
C THR A 35 -8.25 -11.83 -2.93
N GLY A 36 -7.86 -11.84 -1.67
CA GLY A 36 -8.11 -12.99 -0.80
C GLY A 36 -7.42 -12.88 0.55
N ASN A 37 -7.52 -13.94 1.34
CA ASN A 37 -6.74 -14.02 2.57
C ASN A 37 -5.31 -14.46 2.24
N ASP A 38 -5.17 -15.61 1.59
CA ASP A 38 -3.90 -16.16 1.17
C ASP A 38 -3.93 -16.35 -0.36
N VAL A 39 -3.10 -15.58 -1.06
CA VAL A 39 -2.99 -15.59 -2.52
C VAL A 39 -1.66 -16.22 -2.90
N VAL A 40 -1.72 -17.31 -3.66
CA VAL A 40 -0.53 -17.98 -4.21
C VAL A 40 -0.58 -17.86 -5.73
N VAL A 41 0.45 -17.25 -6.32
CA VAL A 41 0.60 -17.04 -7.76
C VAL A 41 1.57 -18.08 -8.29
N ASN A 42 1.02 -19.14 -8.91
CA ASN A 42 1.78 -20.20 -9.57
C ASN A 42 1.69 -20.13 -11.10
N ASP A 43 0.76 -19.31 -11.62
CA ASP A 43 0.57 -19.12 -13.04
C ASP A 43 1.55 -18.07 -13.58
N ILE A 44 2.08 -18.28 -14.78
CA ILE A 44 2.84 -17.25 -15.51
C ILE A 44 1.88 -16.15 -15.94
N ILE A 45 2.20 -14.91 -15.64
CA ILE A 45 1.39 -13.73 -16.00
C ILE A 45 2.19 -12.90 -17.00
N ASP A 46 1.66 -12.71 -18.21
CA ASP A 46 2.28 -11.92 -19.29
C ASP A 46 2.14 -10.39 -19.07
N GLY A 47 1.15 -9.97 -18.28
CA GLY A 47 0.88 -8.57 -17.97
C GLY A 47 1.26 -8.17 -16.55
N ASN A 48 0.55 -7.18 -16.01
CA ASN A 48 0.73 -6.70 -14.67
C ASN A 48 -0.07 -7.53 -13.66
N LEU A 49 0.43 -7.58 -12.44
CA LEU A 49 -0.21 -8.25 -11.32
C LEU A 49 -0.66 -7.24 -10.27
N PHE A 50 -1.94 -7.25 -9.90
CA PHE A 50 -2.51 -6.43 -8.83
C PHE A 50 -3.08 -7.33 -7.74
N VAL A 51 -2.56 -7.23 -6.51
CA VAL A 51 -3.00 -8.08 -5.40
C VAL A 51 -3.33 -7.26 -4.17
N PHE A 52 -4.49 -7.57 -3.58
CA PHE A 52 -4.88 -7.12 -2.24
C PHE A 52 -5.22 -8.33 -1.38
N ALA A 53 -4.39 -8.63 -0.36
CA ALA A 53 -4.53 -9.85 0.43
C ALA A 53 -3.93 -9.70 1.85
N ASN A 54 -4.15 -10.68 2.71
CA ASN A 54 -3.40 -10.76 3.97
C ASN A 54 -2.00 -11.36 3.74
N SER A 55 -1.89 -12.39 2.89
CA SER A 55 -0.62 -13.00 2.51
C SER A 55 -0.56 -13.23 1.00
N VAL A 56 0.60 -12.95 0.40
CA VAL A 56 0.86 -13.17 -1.03
C VAL A 56 2.15 -13.95 -1.19
N THR A 57 2.11 -15.01 -1.99
CA THR A 57 3.30 -15.77 -2.38
C THR A 57 3.36 -15.86 -3.91
N ILE A 58 4.47 -15.42 -4.51
CA ILE A 58 4.72 -15.47 -5.95
C ILE A 58 5.78 -16.54 -6.21
N ASN A 59 5.36 -17.62 -6.83
CA ASN A 59 6.24 -18.75 -7.22
C ASN A 59 6.38 -18.86 -8.75
N SER A 60 6.02 -17.82 -9.50
CA SER A 60 5.97 -17.87 -10.95
C SER A 60 6.49 -16.57 -11.56
N GLN A 61 6.42 -16.46 -12.89
CA GLN A 61 6.93 -15.34 -13.65
C GLN A 61 5.84 -14.29 -13.86
N ILE A 62 6.18 -13.03 -13.61
CA ILE A 62 5.33 -11.85 -13.87
C ILE A 62 6.05 -11.00 -14.92
N GLY A 63 5.48 -10.89 -16.12
CA GLY A 63 6.07 -10.18 -17.25
C GLY A 63 6.05 -8.66 -17.09
N GLY A 64 5.02 -8.12 -16.45
CA GLY A 64 4.84 -6.69 -16.16
C GLY A 64 5.21 -6.32 -14.72
N ASP A 65 4.62 -5.21 -14.27
CA ASP A 65 4.76 -4.71 -12.90
C ASP A 65 3.87 -5.50 -11.93
N ALA A 66 4.31 -5.65 -10.69
CA ALA A 66 3.51 -6.21 -9.62
C ALA A 66 3.18 -5.13 -8.58
N PHE A 67 1.89 -4.91 -8.31
CA PHE A 67 1.37 -3.97 -7.31
C PHE A 67 0.69 -4.77 -6.19
N ILE A 68 1.29 -4.78 -5.01
CA ILE A 68 0.85 -5.65 -3.92
C ILE A 68 0.63 -4.85 -2.64
N LEU A 69 -0.57 -4.95 -2.09
CA LEU A 69 -0.89 -4.47 -0.76
C LEU A 69 -1.30 -5.66 0.10
N ALA A 70 -0.45 -6.01 1.09
CA ALA A 70 -0.66 -7.21 1.89
C ALA A 70 -0.10 -7.09 3.32
N GLY A 71 -0.44 -8.03 4.19
CA GLY A 71 0.25 -8.21 5.47
C GLY A 71 1.65 -8.79 5.25
N THR A 72 1.76 -9.83 4.41
CA THR A 72 3.04 -10.48 4.09
C THR A 72 3.15 -10.69 2.58
N VAL A 73 4.33 -10.38 2.03
CA VAL A 73 4.67 -10.62 0.61
C VAL A 73 5.91 -11.50 0.54
N ASN A 74 5.79 -12.64 -0.14
CA ASN A 74 6.90 -13.55 -0.41
C ASN A 74 7.08 -13.70 -1.92
N VAL A 75 8.22 -13.30 -2.45
CA VAL A 75 8.67 -13.72 -3.78
C VAL A 75 9.54 -14.95 -3.56
N GLY A 76 8.98 -16.14 -3.87
CA GLY A 76 9.66 -17.43 -3.70
C GLY A 76 10.86 -17.57 -4.62
N GLU A 77 11.69 -18.60 -4.42
CA GLU A 77 12.91 -18.84 -5.22
C GLU A 77 12.63 -18.98 -6.72
N GLN A 78 11.44 -19.48 -7.09
CA GLN A 78 11.00 -19.59 -8.48
C GLN A 78 10.27 -18.33 -8.98
N GLY A 79 10.01 -17.37 -8.10
CA GLY A 79 9.36 -16.10 -8.43
C GLY A 79 10.28 -15.19 -9.21
N TYR A 80 9.83 -14.71 -10.35
CA TYR A 80 10.56 -13.77 -11.21
C TYR A 80 9.65 -12.62 -11.65
N ILE A 81 9.97 -11.40 -11.24
CA ILE A 81 9.24 -10.20 -11.66
C ILE A 81 10.15 -9.44 -12.65
N PHE A 82 9.78 -9.48 -13.93
CA PHE A 82 10.58 -8.90 -15.03
C PHE A 82 10.58 -7.38 -15.06
N SER A 83 9.74 -6.75 -14.27
CA SER A 83 9.61 -5.30 -14.15
C SER A 83 9.62 -4.90 -12.67
N ASN A 84 8.90 -3.87 -12.29
CA ASN A 84 8.94 -3.31 -10.95
C ASN A 84 8.03 -4.07 -9.98
N LEU A 85 8.49 -4.27 -8.75
CA LEU A 85 7.65 -4.67 -7.63
C LEU A 85 7.35 -3.46 -6.75
N PHE A 86 6.08 -3.03 -6.74
CA PHE A 86 5.55 -2.03 -5.84
C PHE A 86 4.78 -2.73 -4.71
N THR A 87 5.25 -2.58 -3.47
CA THR A 87 4.55 -3.24 -2.37
C THR A 87 4.49 -2.38 -1.11
N CYS A 88 3.36 -2.50 -0.41
CA CYS A 88 3.20 -2.00 0.94
C CYS A 88 2.72 -3.17 1.82
N ALA A 89 3.52 -3.54 2.82
CA ALA A 89 3.26 -4.72 3.63
C ALA A 89 3.80 -4.57 5.07
N GLN A 90 3.48 -5.51 5.94
CA GLN A 90 4.17 -5.63 7.22
C GLN A 90 5.53 -6.32 7.02
N ASN A 91 5.54 -7.42 6.25
CA ASN A 91 6.75 -8.18 5.97
C ASN A 91 6.91 -8.42 4.47
N VAL A 92 8.10 -8.19 3.95
CA VAL A 92 8.47 -8.47 2.55
C VAL A 92 9.69 -9.36 2.53
N ASN A 93 9.59 -10.49 1.87
CA ASN A 93 10.68 -11.44 1.68
C ASN A 93 10.88 -11.70 0.18
N ILE A 94 12.08 -11.44 -0.32
CA ILE A 94 12.47 -11.64 -1.70
C ILE A 94 13.53 -12.75 -1.74
N SER A 95 13.11 -13.96 -2.08
CA SER A 95 14.03 -15.11 -2.30
C SER A 95 14.29 -15.39 -3.78
N GLY A 96 13.39 -14.94 -4.66
CA GLY A 96 13.50 -15.01 -6.11
C GLY A 96 14.19 -13.79 -6.72
N VAL A 97 13.74 -13.40 -7.92
CA VAL A 97 14.31 -12.31 -8.69
C VAL A 97 13.29 -11.20 -8.94
N VAL A 98 13.70 -9.97 -8.71
CA VAL A 98 12.91 -8.78 -8.98
C VAL A 98 13.77 -7.80 -9.77
N TYR A 99 13.20 -7.11 -10.75
CA TYR A 99 13.97 -6.17 -11.55
C TYR A 99 14.28 -4.88 -10.77
N ASP A 100 13.24 -4.15 -10.31
CA ASP A 100 13.36 -3.04 -9.36
C ASP A 100 12.39 -3.25 -8.19
N LEU A 101 12.80 -2.87 -6.98
CA LEU A 101 11.99 -2.99 -5.78
C LEU A 101 11.63 -1.62 -5.20
N TYR A 102 10.35 -1.32 -5.10
CA TYR A 102 9.78 -0.17 -4.41
C TYR A 102 8.90 -0.67 -3.27
N THR A 103 9.36 -0.53 -2.03
CA THR A 103 8.62 -1.09 -0.91
C THR A 103 8.60 -0.20 0.32
N THR A 104 7.47 -0.25 1.02
CA THR A 104 7.34 0.23 2.40
C THR A 104 6.84 -0.91 3.26
N ALA A 105 7.61 -1.28 4.28
CA ALA A 105 7.27 -2.39 5.17
C ALA A 105 7.83 -2.20 6.58
N GLN A 106 7.40 -3.03 7.54
CA GLN A 106 8.04 -3.07 8.84
C GLN A 106 9.38 -3.80 8.75
N THR A 107 9.41 -4.92 8.03
CA THR A 107 10.63 -5.71 7.80
C THR A 107 10.74 -6.07 6.32
N VAL A 108 11.93 -5.87 5.75
CA VAL A 108 12.27 -6.28 4.39
C VAL A 108 13.49 -7.19 4.46
N SER A 109 13.38 -8.36 3.84
CA SER A 109 14.49 -9.32 3.70
C SER A 109 14.72 -9.63 2.23
N ILE A 110 15.91 -9.36 1.75
CA ILE A 110 16.36 -9.63 0.38
C ILE A 110 17.34 -10.79 0.46
N ASN A 111 16.87 -12.00 0.16
CA ASN A 111 17.67 -13.23 0.15
C ASN A 111 18.07 -13.65 -1.27
N GLY A 112 17.30 -13.22 -2.26
CA GLY A 112 17.50 -13.48 -3.67
C GLY A 112 18.23 -12.34 -4.38
N TYR A 113 17.74 -11.97 -5.56
CA TYR A 113 18.39 -11.02 -6.44
C TYR A 113 17.47 -9.89 -6.86
N VAL A 114 17.88 -8.64 -6.65
CA VAL A 114 17.28 -7.45 -7.27
C VAL A 114 18.18 -6.97 -8.38
N TYR A 115 17.69 -7.01 -9.62
CA TYR A 115 18.53 -6.81 -10.81
C TYR A 115 19.09 -5.38 -10.92
N ARG A 116 18.32 -4.37 -10.52
CA ARG A 116 18.75 -2.96 -10.55
C ARG A 116 18.70 -2.33 -9.16
N ASP A 117 17.70 -1.49 -8.94
CA ASP A 117 17.67 -0.57 -7.81
C ASP A 117 16.63 -1.01 -6.76
N ILE A 118 16.91 -0.67 -5.52
CA ILE A 118 15.91 -0.76 -4.45
C ILE A 118 15.60 0.64 -3.90
N HIS A 119 14.31 0.87 -3.64
CA HIS A 119 13.76 2.01 -2.94
C HIS A 119 12.95 1.50 -1.75
N VAL A 120 13.54 1.53 -0.56
CA VAL A 120 13.01 0.86 0.63
C VAL A 120 12.82 1.84 1.77
N GLY A 121 11.58 1.90 2.30
CA GLY A 121 11.25 2.52 3.57
C GLY A 121 10.85 1.46 4.58
N THR A 122 11.65 1.21 5.63
CA THR A 122 11.41 0.09 6.54
C THR A 122 11.91 0.35 7.95
N ASN A 123 11.46 -0.44 8.92
CA ASN A 123 12.10 -0.45 10.23
C ASN A 123 13.38 -1.29 10.20
N ILE A 124 13.33 -2.48 9.59
CA ILE A 124 14.47 -3.40 9.51
C ILE A 124 14.66 -3.84 8.06
N LEU A 125 15.85 -3.64 7.52
CA LEU A 125 16.27 -4.16 6.23
C LEU A 125 17.36 -5.22 6.43
N ASN A 126 17.13 -6.43 5.94
CA ASN A 126 18.11 -7.50 5.91
C ASN A 126 18.54 -7.74 4.45
N ILE A 127 19.80 -7.58 4.15
CA ILE A 127 20.41 -7.80 2.84
C ILE A 127 21.27 -9.07 2.94
N ASN A 128 20.71 -10.18 2.49
CA ASN A 128 21.38 -11.49 2.49
C ASN A 128 21.73 -11.93 1.05
N GLY A 129 21.07 -11.33 0.07
CA GLY A 129 21.26 -11.57 -1.36
C GLY A 129 21.99 -10.43 -2.06
N THR A 130 21.71 -10.23 -3.33
CA THR A 130 22.42 -9.27 -4.18
C THR A 130 21.51 -8.20 -4.75
N ILE A 131 21.93 -6.95 -4.67
CA ILE A 131 21.35 -5.80 -5.35
C ILE A 131 22.30 -5.38 -6.48
N GLY A 132 21.84 -5.45 -7.72
CA GLY A 132 22.66 -5.30 -8.92
C GLY A 132 23.12 -3.87 -9.19
N ARG A 133 22.46 -2.85 -8.64
CA ARG A 133 22.83 -1.44 -8.77
C ARG A 133 22.74 -0.71 -7.43
N ASN A 134 21.88 0.31 -7.33
CA ASN A 134 21.88 1.22 -6.21
C ASN A 134 20.81 0.86 -5.17
N ALA A 135 21.09 1.17 -3.92
CA ALA A 135 20.14 1.06 -2.84
C ALA A 135 19.82 2.45 -2.26
N PHE A 136 18.53 2.80 -2.26
CA PHE A 136 17.97 4.00 -1.62
C PHE A 136 17.12 3.56 -0.43
N VAL A 137 17.63 3.76 0.78
CA VAL A 137 17.09 3.12 1.98
C VAL A 137 16.80 4.14 3.07
N GLY A 138 15.56 4.15 3.57
CA GLY A 138 15.21 4.76 4.85
C GLY A 138 14.90 3.65 5.85
N ALA A 139 15.77 3.43 6.86
CA ALA A 139 15.57 2.35 7.82
C ALA A 139 16.11 2.71 9.20
N ASN A 140 15.54 2.09 10.25
CA ASN A 140 16.10 2.21 11.59
C ASN A 140 17.29 1.25 11.76
N GLN A 141 17.25 0.10 11.09
CA GLN A 141 18.30 -0.92 11.15
C GLN A 141 18.52 -1.52 9.75
N ILE A 142 19.78 -1.63 9.35
CA ILE A 142 20.20 -2.28 8.11
C ILE A 142 21.23 -3.35 8.49
N ASN A 143 20.97 -4.59 8.11
CA ASN A 143 21.81 -5.74 8.40
C ASN A 143 22.29 -6.33 7.08
N PHE A 144 23.57 -6.63 7.00
CA PHE A 144 24.18 -7.40 5.92
C PHE A 144 24.50 -8.82 6.40
N ALA A 145 24.14 -9.83 5.64
CA ALA A 145 24.66 -11.17 5.91
C ALA A 145 26.18 -11.19 5.73
N GLN A 146 26.83 -11.85 6.66
CA GLN A 146 28.28 -12.06 6.59
C GLN A 146 28.55 -13.55 6.30
N PRO A 147 29.65 -13.89 5.60
CA PRO A 147 30.09 -15.26 5.48
C PRO A 147 30.28 -15.85 6.88
N SER A 148 29.60 -16.93 7.20
CA SER A 148 29.85 -17.63 8.45
C SER A 148 31.19 -18.37 8.36
N GLU A 149 32.17 -17.92 9.13
CA GLU A 149 33.35 -18.74 9.45
C GLU A 149 32.91 -19.88 10.40
N GLN A 150 32.26 -20.90 9.89
CA GLN A 150 31.99 -22.12 10.67
C GLN A 150 32.74 -23.31 10.15
N ASN A 151 33.67 -23.78 11.00
CA ASN A 151 34.28 -25.10 10.96
C ASN A 151 33.23 -26.18 11.23
N SER A 152 32.47 -26.61 10.23
CA SER A 152 31.71 -27.86 10.27
C SER A 152 31.23 -28.24 8.87
N GLU A 153 31.34 -29.55 8.57
CA GLU A 153 31.25 -30.21 7.28
C GLU A 153 29.88 -30.21 6.58
N GLU A 154 28.98 -29.27 6.91
CA GLU A 154 27.74 -29.00 6.16
C GLU A 154 27.83 -27.60 5.56
N GLN A 155 28.08 -27.55 4.25
CA GLN A 155 28.14 -26.36 3.42
C GLN A 155 26.77 -25.67 3.36
N GLN A 156 26.41 -24.88 4.37
CA GLN A 156 25.54 -23.74 4.14
C GLN A 156 26.41 -22.56 3.72
N VAL A 157 26.52 -22.35 2.43
CA VAL A 157 27.10 -21.12 1.86
C VAL A 157 26.13 -19.99 2.20
N THR A 158 26.35 -19.33 3.33
CA THR A 158 25.70 -18.05 3.60
C THR A 158 26.30 -17.03 2.64
N SER A 159 25.54 -16.65 1.63
CA SER A 159 25.94 -15.61 0.68
C SER A 159 26.06 -14.29 1.45
N GLN A 160 27.17 -13.59 1.22
CA GLN A 160 27.34 -12.22 1.71
C GLN A 160 26.28 -11.31 1.07
N GLY A 161 25.68 -10.41 1.84
CA GLY A 161 24.82 -9.37 1.28
C GLY A 161 25.63 -8.38 0.45
N ILE A 162 25.28 -8.19 -0.82
CA ILE A 162 26.05 -7.37 -1.77
C ILE A 162 25.19 -6.30 -2.42
N ILE A 163 25.73 -5.08 -2.52
CA ILE A 163 25.21 -3.98 -3.34
C ILE A 163 26.30 -3.61 -4.35
N ASN A 164 26.05 -3.86 -5.65
CA ASN A 164 27.02 -3.60 -6.71
C ASN A 164 27.17 -2.12 -7.08
N GLY A 165 26.27 -1.26 -6.64
CA GLY A 165 26.32 0.19 -6.84
C GLY A 165 26.47 0.94 -5.53
N ASP A 166 25.83 2.12 -5.47
CA ASP A 166 25.88 3.00 -4.31
C ASP A 166 24.82 2.66 -3.29
N LEU A 167 25.14 2.79 -2.01
CA LEU A 167 24.20 2.75 -0.90
C LEU A 167 23.93 4.18 -0.39
N ASN A 168 22.75 4.70 -0.69
CA ASN A 168 22.24 5.95 -0.14
C ASN A 168 21.25 5.63 0.97
N TYR A 169 21.61 5.88 2.23
CA TYR A 169 20.75 5.48 3.33
C TYR A 169 20.57 6.56 4.38
N SER A 170 19.38 6.53 4.97
CA SER A 170 18.98 7.35 6.11
C SER A 170 18.65 6.46 7.30
N ALA A 171 19.36 6.63 8.40
CA ALA A 171 19.21 5.85 9.63
C ALA A 171 19.45 6.74 10.86
N PRO A 172 18.98 6.36 12.07
CA PRO A 172 19.25 7.10 13.30
C PRO A 172 20.76 7.21 13.63
N ASN A 173 21.48 6.14 13.35
CA ASN A 173 22.93 6.05 13.52
C ASN A 173 23.57 5.50 12.25
N GLU A 174 24.83 5.88 12.02
CA GLU A 174 25.62 5.30 10.96
C GLU A 174 25.84 3.80 11.21
N ILE A 175 25.67 3.00 10.16
CA ILE A 175 25.81 1.54 10.24
C ILE A 175 27.24 1.10 9.93
N SER A 176 27.65 -0.02 10.52
CA SER A 176 28.87 -0.71 10.12
C SER A 176 28.60 -1.54 8.86
N ILE A 177 29.24 -1.19 7.74
CA ILE A 177 29.13 -1.89 6.48
C ILE A 177 30.29 -2.89 6.39
N PRO A 178 30.01 -4.21 6.20
CA PRO A 178 31.08 -5.18 6.03
C PRO A 178 31.89 -4.90 4.77
N GLU A 179 33.18 -5.19 4.83
CA GLU A 179 34.07 -5.03 3.69
C GLU A 179 33.61 -5.86 2.49
N GLY A 180 33.55 -5.24 1.30
CA GLY A 180 33.06 -5.87 0.08
C GLY A 180 31.54 -5.94 -0.07
N SER A 181 30.74 -5.53 0.92
CA SER A 181 29.26 -5.51 0.79
C SER A 181 28.72 -4.40 -0.10
N VAL A 182 29.44 -3.31 -0.29
CA VAL A 182 29.06 -2.20 -1.17
C VAL A 182 30.21 -1.90 -2.11
N SER A 183 29.97 -2.02 -3.43
CA SER A 183 31.01 -1.77 -4.44
C SER A 183 31.19 -0.28 -4.76
N GLY A 184 30.14 0.50 -4.62
CA GLY A 184 30.13 1.95 -4.82
C GLY A 184 30.36 2.73 -3.54
N SER A 185 29.77 3.92 -3.48
CA SER A 185 29.86 4.83 -2.32
C SER A 185 28.75 4.55 -1.32
N ALA A 186 29.04 4.61 -0.03
CA ALA A 186 28.04 4.58 1.03
C ALA A 186 27.79 6.00 1.55
N ASN A 187 26.62 6.55 1.27
CA ASN A 187 26.23 7.90 1.63
C ASN A 187 25.22 7.87 2.79
N TYR A 188 25.68 8.23 3.97
CA TYR A 188 24.86 8.32 5.16
C TYR A 188 24.17 9.67 5.31
N SER A 189 22.91 9.65 5.65
CA SER A 189 22.13 10.80 6.07
C SER A 189 21.46 10.50 7.40
N LYS A 190 21.73 11.28 8.43
CA LYS A 190 21.09 11.07 9.72
C LYS A 190 19.58 11.28 9.60
N SER A 191 18.79 10.22 9.83
CA SER A 191 17.37 10.38 10.01
C SER A 191 17.15 11.09 11.33
N THR A 192 16.56 12.27 11.29
CA THR A 192 15.96 12.84 12.48
C THR A 192 14.79 11.94 12.83
N GLU A 193 14.95 11.06 13.82
CA GLU A 193 13.78 10.41 14.41
C GLU A 193 12.79 11.53 14.77
N LYS A 194 11.70 11.64 14.04
CA LYS A 194 10.50 12.18 14.64
C LYS A 194 10.18 11.19 15.75
N SER A 195 10.57 11.57 16.95
CA SER A 195 10.38 10.84 18.20
C SER A 195 9.16 9.94 18.13
N SER A 196 9.32 8.70 18.63
CA SER A 196 8.23 7.77 18.97
C SER A 196 6.95 8.54 19.18
N LEU A 197 5.89 8.16 18.49
CA LEU A 197 4.55 8.75 18.64
C LEU A 197 4.31 8.98 20.13
N ASN A 198 4.65 10.18 20.58
CA ASN A 198 4.44 10.56 21.96
C ASN A 198 2.93 10.64 22.09
N ILE A 199 2.34 9.63 22.74
CA ILE A 199 0.89 9.55 22.95
C ILE A 199 0.37 10.89 23.47
N LYS A 200 1.18 11.60 24.24
CA LYS A 200 0.88 12.94 24.75
C LYS A 200 0.76 13.98 23.62
N ASP A 201 1.66 13.98 22.65
CA ASP A 201 1.62 14.93 21.51
C ASP A 201 0.47 14.58 20.56
N TYR A 202 0.17 13.30 20.40
CA TYR A 202 -0.99 12.84 19.66
C TYR A 202 -2.30 13.25 20.35
N MET A 203 -2.39 13.08 21.69
CA MET A 203 -3.56 13.51 22.47
C MET A 203 -3.74 15.04 22.47
N ILE A 204 -2.66 15.82 22.50
CA ILE A 204 -2.70 17.28 22.36
C ILE A 204 -3.17 17.67 20.96
N SER A 205 -2.67 17.01 19.92
CA SER A 205 -3.10 17.24 18.54
C SER A 205 -4.57 16.86 18.32
N LEU A 206 -5.01 15.72 18.88
CA LEU A 206 -6.41 15.29 18.85
C LEU A 206 -7.31 16.29 19.60
N GLY A 207 -6.89 16.75 20.79
CA GLY A 207 -7.58 17.77 21.56
C GLY A 207 -7.70 19.10 20.81
N GLY A 208 -6.65 19.49 20.11
CA GLY A 208 -6.65 20.65 19.21
C GLY A 208 -7.65 20.50 18.07
N PHE A 209 -7.70 19.34 17.43
CA PHE A 209 -8.65 19.05 16.36
C PHE A 209 -10.12 19.09 16.86
N VAL A 210 -10.39 18.43 17.98
CA VAL A 210 -11.72 18.41 18.62
C VAL A 210 -12.15 19.82 19.04
N SER A 211 -11.27 20.62 19.66
CA SER A 211 -11.58 21.99 20.05
C SER A 211 -11.90 22.89 18.85
N THR A 212 -11.14 22.74 17.76
CA THR A 212 -11.39 23.47 16.51
C THR A 212 -12.74 23.09 15.89
N ALA A 213 -13.08 21.81 15.89
CA ALA A 213 -14.38 21.32 15.41
C ALA A 213 -15.55 21.89 16.25
N ILE A 214 -15.40 21.94 17.57
CA ILE A 214 -16.39 22.55 18.47
C ILE A 214 -16.55 24.04 18.21
N ILE A 215 -15.46 24.77 18.01
CA ILE A 215 -15.50 26.22 17.70
C ILE A 215 -16.24 26.47 16.37
N ILE A 216 -15.90 25.71 15.33
CA ILE A 216 -16.57 25.80 14.02
C ILE A 216 -18.06 25.48 14.16
N TRP A 217 -18.38 24.46 14.94
CA TRP A 217 -19.77 24.06 15.21
C TRP A 217 -20.57 25.17 15.93
N LEU A 218 -20.00 25.79 16.96
CA LEU A 218 -20.62 26.94 17.66
C LEU A 218 -20.80 28.14 16.73
N LEU A 219 -19.81 28.44 15.89
CA LEU A 219 -19.91 29.51 14.89
C LEU A 219 -21.02 29.22 13.87
N CYS A 220 -21.14 27.99 13.37
CA CYS A 220 -22.22 27.62 12.47
C CYS A 220 -23.61 27.78 13.10
N LEU A 221 -23.78 27.44 14.37
CA LEU A 221 -25.03 27.63 15.10
C LEU A 221 -25.37 29.12 15.26
N TRP A 222 -24.36 29.96 15.48
CA TRP A 222 -24.55 31.41 15.72
C TRP A 222 -24.81 32.19 14.44
N ILE A 223 -24.05 31.90 13.35
CA ILE A 223 -24.10 32.70 12.12
C ILE A 223 -25.26 32.28 11.20
N THR A 224 -25.67 31.01 11.22
CA THR A 224 -26.62 30.49 10.20
C THR A 224 -27.85 29.75 10.73
N PRO A 225 -28.61 30.30 11.71
CA PRO A 225 -29.77 29.59 12.25
C PRO A 225 -30.89 29.37 11.22
N LYS A 226 -31.08 30.32 10.30
CA LYS A 226 -32.08 30.22 9.22
C LYS A 226 -31.64 29.19 8.14
N PHE A 227 -30.36 29.15 7.83
CA PHE A 227 -29.80 28.19 6.87
C PHE A 227 -29.98 26.75 7.38
N LEU A 228 -29.69 26.50 8.65
CA LEU A 228 -29.88 25.19 9.30
C LEU A 228 -31.32 24.69 9.28
N SER A 229 -32.33 25.61 9.46
CA SER A 229 -33.75 25.23 9.38
C SER A 229 -34.15 24.83 7.95
N ASN A 230 -33.66 25.58 6.95
CA ASN A 230 -33.93 25.28 5.55
C ASN A 230 -33.26 23.94 5.12
N THR A 231 -32.04 23.71 5.57
CA THR A 231 -31.30 22.47 5.29
C THR A 231 -32.04 21.24 5.83
N THR A 232 -32.60 21.33 7.06
CA THR A 232 -33.39 20.25 7.65
C THR A 232 -34.62 19.92 6.79
N ASN A 233 -35.31 20.93 6.26
CA ASN A 233 -36.47 20.74 5.39
C ASN A 233 -36.09 20.12 4.03
N ILE A 234 -34.95 20.47 3.47
CA ILE A 234 -34.47 19.91 2.20
C ILE A 234 -34.07 18.43 2.39
N ILE A 235 -33.35 18.11 3.45
CA ILE A 235 -32.93 16.76 3.76
C ILE A 235 -34.13 15.84 4.01
N SER A 236 -35.11 16.29 4.79
CA SER A 236 -36.31 15.50 5.07
C SER A 236 -37.14 15.19 3.82
N LYS A 237 -37.16 16.11 2.83
CA LYS A 237 -37.96 15.95 1.60
C LYS A 237 -37.20 15.23 0.45
N LYS A 238 -35.86 15.36 0.37
CA LYS A 238 -35.04 14.89 -0.75
C LYS A 238 -33.79 14.16 -0.29
N LEU A 239 -33.93 13.31 0.72
CA LEU A 239 -32.81 12.60 1.37
C LEU A 239 -31.91 11.87 0.34
N LEU A 240 -32.48 11.16 -0.61
CA LEU A 240 -31.75 10.39 -1.61
C LEU A 240 -30.90 11.29 -2.53
N SER A 241 -31.45 12.44 -2.94
CA SER A 241 -30.69 13.42 -3.74
C SER A 241 -29.55 14.05 -2.96
N VAL A 242 -29.76 14.36 -1.68
CA VAL A 242 -28.73 14.93 -0.81
C VAL A 242 -27.59 13.95 -0.59
N ILE A 243 -27.89 12.67 -0.35
CA ILE A 243 -26.87 11.60 -0.25
C ILE A 243 -26.11 11.47 -1.57
N GLY A 244 -26.82 11.46 -2.70
CA GLY A 244 -26.19 11.36 -4.02
C GLY A 244 -25.21 12.51 -4.29
N TYR A 245 -25.62 13.76 -4.09
CA TYR A 245 -24.73 14.92 -4.25
C TYR A 245 -23.60 14.93 -3.22
N GLY A 246 -23.87 14.53 -1.96
CA GLY A 246 -22.86 14.46 -0.90
C GLY A 246 -21.75 13.44 -1.20
N LEU A 247 -22.09 12.36 -1.89
CA LEU A 247 -21.14 11.32 -2.28
C LEU A 247 -20.37 11.68 -3.56
N LEU A 248 -21.02 12.39 -4.47
CA LEU A 248 -20.44 12.80 -5.75
C LEU A 248 -19.47 13.97 -5.61
N THR A 249 -19.77 14.92 -4.70
CA THR A 249 -18.97 16.14 -4.51
C THR A 249 -17.50 15.86 -4.15
N PRO A 250 -17.15 15.02 -3.16
CA PRO A 250 -15.75 14.72 -2.84
C PRO A 250 -15.00 14.07 -4.02
N ILE A 251 -15.68 13.23 -4.80
CA ILE A 251 -15.10 12.57 -5.98
C ILE A 251 -14.74 13.61 -7.05
N VAL A 252 -15.67 14.53 -7.36
CA VAL A 252 -15.45 15.61 -8.33
C VAL A 252 -14.30 16.51 -7.89
N ILE A 253 -14.23 16.84 -6.60
CA ILE A 253 -13.17 17.69 -6.05
C ILE A 253 -11.82 16.97 -6.10
N ALA A 254 -11.77 15.66 -5.76
CA ALA A 254 -10.55 14.86 -5.84
C ALA A 254 -10.03 14.79 -7.29
N VAL A 255 -10.91 14.56 -8.26
CA VAL A 255 -10.54 14.54 -9.69
C VAL A 255 -10.05 15.93 -10.14
N ALA A 256 -10.73 17.01 -9.77
CA ALA A 256 -10.29 18.37 -10.08
C ALA A 256 -8.91 18.67 -9.47
N PHE A 257 -8.66 18.20 -8.25
CA PHE A 257 -7.35 18.35 -7.59
C PHE A 257 -6.23 17.60 -8.32
N VAL A 258 -6.48 16.37 -8.77
CA VAL A 258 -5.53 15.59 -9.58
C VAL A 258 -5.23 16.31 -10.91
N ILE A 259 -6.24 16.86 -11.56
CA ILE A 259 -6.06 17.65 -12.80
C ILE A 259 -5.18 18.88 -12.54
N LEU A 260 -5.39 19.60 -11.44
CA LEU A 260 -4.57 20.75 -11.06
C LEU A 260 -3.10 20.37 -10.78
N LEU A 261 -2.86 19.20 -10.19
CA LEU A 261 -1.50 18.67 -10.00
C LEU A 261 -0.82 18.36 -11.33
N ILE A 262 -1.53 17.74 -12.27
CA ILE A 262 -1.00 17.40 -13.62
C ILE A 262 -0.66 18.66 -14.40
N LEU A 263 -1.44 19.74 -14.26
CA LEU A 263 -1.20 21.02 -14.93
C LEU A 263 0.00 21.81 -14.37
N GLY A 264 0.73 21.26 -13.38
CA GLY A 264 1.94 21.88 -12.83
C GLY A 264 1.69 23.20 -12.07
N ILE A 265 0.45 23.46 -11.67
CA ILE A 265 0.12 24.61 -10.84
C ILE A 265 0.80 24.41 -9.48
N THR A 266 1.64 25.38 -9.13
CA THR A 266 2.57 25.33 -8.01
C THR A 266 1.99 24.69 -6.74
N SER A 267 2.81 23.86 -6.09
CA SER A 267 2.46 23.06 -4.89
C SER A 267 1.78 23.90 -3.77
N LYS A 268 2.06 25.20 -3.70
CA LYS A 268 1.47 26.12 -2.73
C LYS A 268 -0.02 26.36 -2.97
N ILE A 269 -0.48 26.47 -4.24
CA ILE A 269 -1.90 26.68 -4.58
C ILE A 269 -2.66 25.36 -4.36
N ALA A 270 -2.04 24.21 -4.68
CA ALA A 270 -2.60 22.91 -4.39
C ALA A 270 -2.82 22.68 -2.88
N LEU A 271 -1.84 23.09 -2.06
CA LEU A 271 -1.92 22.98 -0.60
C LEU A 271 -3.01 23.89 -0.01
N LEU A 272 -3.16 25.09 -0.56
CA LEU A 272 -4.23 26.02 -0.20
C LEU A 272 -5.61 25.47 -0.60
N GLY A 273 -5.74 24.86 -1.77
CA GLY A 273 -6.95 24.16 -2.21
C GLY A 273 -7.33 23.00 -1.31
N LEU A 274 -6.33 22.18 -0.89
CA LEU A 274 -6.52 21.07 0.03
C LEU A 274 -6.98 21.56 1.42
N SER A 275 -6.39 22.64 1.95
CA SER A 275 -6.78 23.22 3.24
C SER A 275 -8.21 23.75 3.21
N LEU A 276 -8.62 24.40 2.11
CA LEU A 276 -9.98 24.88 1.92
C LEU A 276 -10.97 23.70 1.84
N LEU A 277 -10.61 22.62 1.17
CA LEU A 277 -11.41 21.39 1.09
C LEU A 277 -11.62 20.77 2.46
N LEU A 278 -10.57 20.64 3.27
CA LEU A 278 -10.66 20.11 4.63
C LEU A 278 -11.57 21.00 5.51
N LEU A 279 -11.47 22.31 5.36
CA LEU A 279 -12.34 23.25 6.08
C LEU A 279 -13.81 23.10 5.65
N LEU A 280 -14.09 22.94 4.36
CA LEU A 280 -15.46 22.70 3.86
C LEU A 280 -16.00 21.34 4.35
N LEU A 281 -15.18 20.30 4.42
CA LEU A 281 -15.58 19.01 4.99
C LEU A 281 -15.90 19.11 6.48
N ALA A 282 -15.10 19.84 7.25
CA ALA A 282 -15.37 20.08 8.67
C ALA A 282 -16.68 20.86 8.89
N ILE A 283 -16.97 21.89 8.09
CA ILE A 283 -18.24 22.63 8.12
C ILE A 283 -19.40 21.70 7.74
N SER A 284 -19.26 20.92 6.69
CA SER A 284 -20.28 19.99 6.20
C SER A 284 -20.63 18.93 7.25
N SER A 285 -19.64 18.36 7.92
CA SER A 285 -19.85 17.36 8.97
C SER A 285 -20.64 17.96 10.16
N SER A 286 -20.29 19.17 10.57
CA SER A 286 -21.01 19.89 11.64
C SER A 286 -22.47 20.15 11.30
N ILE A 287 -22.75 20.61 10.07
CA ILE A 287 -24.12 20.81 9.57
C ILE A 287 -24.91 19.50 9.54
N PHE A 288 -24.28 18.42 9.11
CA PHE A 288 -24.90 17.09 9.04
C PHE A 288 -25.32 16.60 10.43
N VAL A 289 -24.44 16.68 11.42
CA VAL A 289 -24.71 16.28 12.81
C VAL A 289 -25.88 17.09 13.40
N ILE A 290 -25.88 18.41 13.24
CA ILE A 290 -26.96 19.29 13.71
C ILE A 290 -28.28 18.90 13.06
N THR A 291 -28.28 18.61 11.77
CA THR A 291 -29.50 18.28 11.02
C THR A 291 -30.06 16.93 11.44
N ILE A 292 -29.23 15.90 11.58
CA ILE A 292 -29.66 14.57 12.06
C ILE A 292 -30.24 14.67 13.46
N ASN A 293 -29.57 15.40 14.36
CA ASN A 293 -30.07 15.55 15.72
C ASN A 293 -31.45 16.26 15.77
N ARG A 294 -31.65 17.30 14.94
CA ARG A 294 -32.98 17.92 14.82
C ARG A 294 -34.05 16.98 14.32
N LEU A 295 -33.72 16.13 13.31
CA LEU A 295 -34.66 15.13 12.80
C LEU A 295 -35.03 14.10 13.87
N ILE A 296 -34.03 13.65 14.66
CA ILE A 296 -34.23 12.69 15.77
C ILE A 296 -35.14 13.35 16.84
N CYS A 297 -34.82 14.57 17.27
CA CYS A 297 -35.61 15.29 18.27
C CYS A 297 -37.05 15.52 17.81
N GLN A 298 -37.26 15.85 16.52
CA GLN A 298 -38.62 16.01 15.96
C GLN A 298 -39.38 14.68 15.93
N LYS A 299 -38.71 13.56 15.58
CA LYS A 299 -39.35 12.25 15.49
C LYS A 299 -39.73 11.70 16.87
N PHE A 300 -38.89 11.91 17.86
CA PHE A 300 -39.07 11.35 19.21
C PHE A 300 -39.69 12.34 20.21
N LYS A 301 -40.04 13.58 19.78
CA LYS A 301 -40.60 14.65 20.62
C LYS A 301 -39.78 14.95 21.88
N ILE A 302 -38.44 14.88 21.76
CA ILE A 302 -37.48 15.09 22.85
C ILE A 302 -37.37 16.59 23.15
N GLU A 303 -37.32 16.98 24.44
CA GLU A 303 -37.14 18.36 24.83
C GLU A 303 -35.84 18.95 24.30
N LYS A 304 -35.85 20.26 23.94
CA LYS A 304 -34.72 20.97 23.31
C LYS A 304 -33.39 20.83 24.09
N THR A 305 -33.48 20.82 25.42
CA THR A 305 -32.28 20.73 26.28
C THR A 305 -31.58 19.39 26.16
N ILE A 306 -32.30 18.26 26.08
CA ILE A 306 -31.74 16.91 25.87
C ILE A 306 -31.18 16.77 24.45
N GLY A 307 -31.81 17.45 23.47
CA GLY A 307 -31.31 17.50 22.09
C GLY A 307 -29.92 18.14 21.96
N ILE A 308 -29.60 19.15 22.76
CA ILE A 308 -28.27 19.80 22.76
C ILE A 308 -27.21 18.85 23.32
N PHE A 309 -27.53 18.10 24.37
CA PHE A 309 -26.62 17.05 24.90
C PHE A 309 -26.41 15.91 23.91
N GLY A 310 -27.44 15.48 23.19
CA GLY A 310 -27.31 14.49 22.13
C GLY A 310 -26.42 14.96 20.97
N MET A 311 -26.40 16.26 20.67
CA MET A 311 -25.46 16.83 19.69
C MET A 311 -24.00 16.72 20.13
N LEU A 312 -23.73 16.93 21.41
CA LEU A 312 -22.38 16.87 21.99
C LEU A 312 -21.81 15.42 21.99
N ILE A 313 -22.68 14.42 22.06
CA ILE A 313 -22.29 13.00 22.04
C ILE A 313 -22.06 12.50 20.59
N LEU A 314 -22.74 13.08 19.60
CA LEU A 314 -22.67 12.68 18.19
C LEU A 314 -21.62 13.49 17.39
N SER A 315 -21.06 14.56 17.94
CA SER A 315 -19.98 15.34 17.34
C SER A 315 -18.61 14.80 17.71
#